data_eec13e9605265c79fbbe35a40d165f64
#
_entry.id   eec13e9605265c79fbbe35a40d165f64
#
_cell.length_a   1.000
_cell.length_b   1.000
_cell.length_c   1.000
_cell.angle_alpha   90.00
_cell.angle_beta   90.00
_cell.angle_gamma   90.00
#
_symmetry.space_group_name_H-M   'P 1'
#
loop_
_entity.id
_entity.type
_entity.pdbx_description
1 polymer ?
#
loop_
_entity_poly.entity_id
_entity_poly.type
_entity_poly.pdbx_seq_one_letter_code
_entity_poly.pdbx_strand_id
1 'polypeptide(L)'
;MGGEMGAGTGPTDPGLSQFHGLAKYYDAINDWKDYRRETERLETIARSFGRPGRTAWLDVACGTGRHLEFLRRRHTTVGVDGSREMLRIARRRLPGVPLVLADMHTFRLKRRFDVVSCLFSAIGHLRTKEDVRTTFANFARHLNPGGVAIVEP
;
A
#
# COMPACT_ATOMS: atom_id res chain seq x y z
N MET A 1 27.38 14.76 -31.55
CA MET A 1 26.02 14.49 -31.98
C MET A 1 25.25 13.87 -30.83
N GLY A 2 24.37 14.65 -30.20
CA GLY A 2 23.62 14.26 -29.04
C GLY A 2 22.43 13.37 -29.42
N GLY A 3 22.27 12.27 -28.74
CA GLY A 3 21.03 11.46 -28.71
C GLY A 3 20.35 11.71 -27.36
N GLU A 4 19.34 12.56 -27.37
CA GLU A 4 18.41 12.70 -26.26
C GLU A 4 17.57 11.42 -26.16
N MET A 5 17.77 10.65 -25.11
CA MET A 5 16.85 9.57 -24.75
C MET A 5 15.66 10.18 -24.02
N GLY A 6 14.53 10.28 -24.75
CA GLY A 6 13.27 10.73 -24.21
C GLY A 6 12.81 9.87 -23.04
N ALA A 7 12.57 10.51 -21.91
CA ALA A 7 11.87 9.93 -20.78
C ALA A 7 10.43 9.66 -21.22
N GLY A 8 10.08 8.39 -21.41
CA GLY A 8 8.73 7.95 -21.67
C GLY A 8 7.85 8.29 -20.48
N THR A 9 6.97 9.27 -20.64
CA THR A 9 5.83 9.49 -19.76
C THR A 9 4.87 8.32 -19.95
N GLY A 10 4.95 7.33 -19.08
CA GLY A 10 3.94 6.28 -19.00
C GLY A 10 2.55 6.90 -18.74
N PRO A 11 1.46 6.25 -19.15
CA PRO A 11 0.13 6.79 -18.99
C PRO A 11 -0.16 7.04 -17.51
N THR A 12 -0.37 8.32 -17.15
CA THR A 12 -0.84 8.73 -15.85
C THR A 12 -2.27 8.21 -15.71
N ASP A 13 -2.49 7.27 -14.79
CA ASP A 13 -3.85 6.80 -14.46
C ASP A 13 -4.69 8.00 -14.01
N PRO A 14 -5.80 8.34 -14.70
CA PRO A 14 -6.67 9.45 -14.32
C PRO A 14 -7.27 9.29 -12.92
N GLY A 15 -7.34 8.08 -12.37
CA GLY A 15 -7.80 7.82 -11.00
C GLY A 15 -6.82 8.32 -9.93
N LEU A 16 -5.53 8.36 -10.24
CA LEU A 16 -4.49 8.89 -9.32
C LEU A 16 -4.33 10.40 -9.45
N SER A 17 -4.79 11.01 -10.55
CA SER A 17 -4.68 12.46 -10.80
C SER A 17 -5.46 13.30 -9.80
N GLN A 18 -6.55 12.79 -9.22
CA GLN A 18 -7.35 13.49 -8.22
C GLN A 18 -6.60 13.76 -6.91
N PHE A 19 -5.52 13.02 -6.63
CA PHE A 19 -4.68 13.24 -5.45
C PHE A 19 -3.50 14.20 -5.71
N HIS A 20 -3.29 14.64 -6.95
CA HIS A 20 -2.28 15.64 -7.26
C HIS A 20 -2.61 16.98 -6.58
N GLY A 21 -1.67 17.48 -5.79
CA GLY A 21 -1.81 18.70 -5.00
C GLY A 21 -2.61 18.57 -3.70
N LEU A 22 -3.39 17.49 -3.50
CA LEU A 22 -4.14 17.25 -2.26
C LEU A 22 -3.36 16.43 -1.23
N ALA A 23 -2.29 15.74 -1.64
CA ALA A 23 -1.53 14.87 -0.75
C ALA A 23 -1.03 15.57 0.52
N LYS A 24 -0.68 16.86 0.43
CA LYS A 24 -0.25 17.66 1.59
C LYS A 24 -1.36 17.92 2.62
N TYR A 25 -2.62 17.85 2.20
CA TYR A 25 -3.79 18.04 3.06
C TYR A 25 -4.42 16.71 3.48
N TYR A 26 -3.99 15.61 2.88
CA TYR A 26 -4.60 14.29 3.07
C TYR A 26 -4.65 13.88 4.54
N ASP A 27 -3.56 14.06 5.27
CA ASP A 27 -3.50 13.73 6.69
C ASP A 27 -4.41 14.62 7.54
N ALA A 28 -4.49 15.92 7.22
CA ALA A 28 -5.37 16.85 7.92
C ALA A 28 -6.86 16.53 7.69
N ILE A 29 -7.23 16.18 6.47
CA ILE A 29 -8.61 15.77 6.13
C ILE A 29 -9.01 14.49 6.88
N ASN A 30 -8.06 13.60 7.12
CA ASN A 30 -8.28 12.30 7.77
C ASN A 30 -7.80 12.25 9.23
N ASP A 31 -7.60 13.39 9.88
CA ASP A 31 -7.11 13.47 11.27
C ASP A 31 -8.10 12.93 12.30
N TRP A 32 -9.39 12.85 11.95
CA TRP A 32 -10.44 12.21 12.76
C TRP A 32 -10.26 10.69 12.93
N LYS A 33 -9.42 10.07 12.09
CA LYS A 33 -9.23 8.61 12.00
C LYS A 33 -8.23 8.13 13.04
N ASP A 34 -8.63 7.18 13.88
CA ASP A 34 -7.75 6.53 14.85
C ASP A 34 -6.96 5.39 14.20
N TYR A 35 -5.90 5.72 13.49
CA TYR A 35 -5.01 4.77 12.82
C TYR A 35 -4.36 3.76 13.77
N ARG A 36 -4.11 4.15 15.01
CA ARG A 36 -3.57 3.24 16.02
C ARG A 36 -4.57 2.13 16.33
N ARG A 37 -5.81 2.48 16.64
CA ARG A 37 -6.87 1.53 16.94
C ARG A 37 -7.21 0.64 15.76
N GLU A 38 -7.20 1.20 14.54
CA GLU A 38 -7.35 0.42 13.32
C GLU A 38 -6.23 -0.61 13.16
N THR A 39 -4.98 -0.19 13.36
CA THR A 39 -3.83 -1.09 13.30
C THR A 39 -3.95 -2.24 14.31
N GLU A 40 -4.38 -1.97 15.54
CA GLU A 40 -4.63 -3.00 16.56
C GLU A 40 -5.71 -4.00 16.12
N ARG A 41 -6.77 -3.53 15.43
CA ARG A 41 -7.78 -4.41 14.82
C ARG A 41 -7.22 -5.27 13.70
N LEU A 42 -6.43 -4.67 12.80
CA LEU A 42 -5.77 -5.40 11.71
C LEU A 42 -4.85 -6.49 12.24
N GLU A 43 -4.05 -6.19 13.27
CA GLU A 43 -3.21 -7.20 13.95
C GLU A 43 -4.05 -8.32 14.58
N THR A 44 -5.22 -8.00 15.14
CA THR A 44 -6.13 -9.00 15.71
C THR A 44 -6.69 -9.91 14.61
N ILE A 45 -7.15 -9.35 13.49
CA ILE A 45 -7.62 -10.12 12.34
C ILE A 45 -6.49 -11.02 11.80
N ALA A 46 -5.30 -10.45 11.59
CA ALA A 46 -4.16 -11.21 11.10
C ALA A 46 -3.81 -12.40 12.01
N ARG A 47 -3.86 -12.22 13.33
CA ARG A 47 -3.63 -13.32 14.30
C ARG A 47 -4.71 -14.38 14.26
N SER A 48 -5.97 -14.00 14.02
CA SER A 48 -7.11 -14.95 13.99
C SER A 48 -7.09 -15.86 12.77
N PHE A 49 -6.57 -15.38 11.64
CA PHE A 49 -6.59 -16.10 10.36
C PHE A 49 -5.19 -16.47 9.85
N GLY A 50 -4.15 -15.95 10.46
CA GLY A 50 -2.78 -16.12 10.04
C GLY A 50 -1.87 -16.67 11.13
N ARG A 51 -0.61 -16.28 11.09
CA ARG A 51 0.40 -16.69 12.06
C ARG A 51 0.53 -15.67 13.19
N PRO A 52 0.61 -16.11 14.45
CA PRO A 52 0.88 -15.20 15.56
C PRO A 52 2.35 -14.70 15.53
N GLY A 53 2.58 -13.54 16.15
CA GLY A 53 3.91 -12.99 16.36
C GLY A 53 4.33 -11.94 15.33
N ARG A 54 5.64 -11.72 15.22
CA ARG A 54 6.22 -10.77 14.27
C ARG A 54 6.10 -11.32 12.86
N THR A 55 5.42 -10.57 11.98
CA THR A 55 5.13 -10.97 10.60
C THR A 55 5.77 -10.03 9.59
N ALA A 56 5.92 -10.50 8.35
CA ALA A 56 6.21 -9.66 7.21
C ALA A 56 4.89 -9.10 6.66
N TRP A 57 4.74 -7.78 6.66
CA TRP A 57 3.52 -7.08 6.29
C TRP A 57 3.74 -6.19 5.06
N LEU A 58 2.90 -6.36 4.05
CA LEU A 58 2.82 -5.49 2.88
C LEU A 58 1.55 -4.65 2.96
N ASP A 59 1.68 -3.33 2.92
CA ASP A 59 0.55 -2.41 2.82
C ASP A 59 0.47 -1.85 1.40
N VAL A 60 -0.57 -2.21 0.67
CA VAL A 60 -0.80 -1.81 -0.73
C VAL A 60 -1.76 -0.62 -0.75
N ALA A 61 -1.45 0.38 -1.56
CA ALA A 61 -2.06 1.71 -1.53
C ALA A 61 -1.85 2.37 -0.16
N CYS A 62 -0.61 2.32 0.33
CA CYS A 62 -0.25 2.75 1.68
C CYS A 62 -0.36 4.27 1.92
N GLY A 63 -0.56 5.07 0.88
CA GLY A 63 -0.72 6.52 0.95
C GLY A 63 0.44 7.21 1.66
N THR A 64 0.13 8.04 2.65
CA THR A 64 1.11 8.76 3.48
C THR A 64 1.74 7.89 4.57
N GLY A 65 1.39 6.59 4.63
CA GLY A 65 2.01 5.61 5.53
C GLY A 65 1.51 5.63 6.97
N ARG A 66 0.30 6.12 7.23
CA ARG A 66 -0.24 6.24 8.59
C ARG A 66 -0.39 4.88 9.30
N HIS A 67 -0.89 3.85 8.62
CA HIS A 67 -0.96 2.50 9.19
C HIS A 67 0.43 1.90 9.40
N LEU A 68 1.34 2.08 8.42
CA LEU A 68 2.71 1.60 8.51
C LEU A 68 3.48 2.21 9.68
N GLU A 69 3.16 3.43 10.11
CA GLU A 69 3.76 4.08 11.26
C GLU A 69 3.59 3.26 12.56
N PHE A 70 2.44 2.60 12.71
CA PHE A 70 2.14 1.74 13.86
C PHE A 70 2.60 0.30 13.62
N LEU A 71 2.33 -0.26 12.44
CA LEU A 71 2.70 -1.63 12.07
C LEU A 71 4.21 -1.89 12.17
N ARG A 72 5.04 -0.93 11.77
CA ARG A 72 6.51 -1.07 11.80
C ARG A 72 7.09 -1.31 13.19
N ARG A 73 6.33 -0.98 14.24
CA ARG A 73 6.78 -1.17 15.63
C ARG A 73 6.86 -2.65 16.02
N ARG A 74 6.06 -3.49 15.38
CA ARG A 74 5.91 -4.92 15.71
C ARG A 74 6.20 -5.85 14.54
N HIS A 75 6.16 -5.34 13.31
CA HIS A 75 6.27 -6.11 12.07
C HIS A 75 7.41 -5.62 11.19
N THR A 76 7.85 -6.47 10.26
CA THR A 76 8.70 -6.02 9.14
C THR A 76 7.77 -5.54 8.03
N THR A 77 7.83 -4.26 7.68
CA THR A 77 6.84 -3.63 6.82
C THR A 77 7.42 -3.17 5.48
N VAL A 78 6.60 -3.22 4.45
CA VAL A 78 6.84 -2.64 3.14
C VAL A 78 5.55 -1.92 2.70
N GLY A 79 5.67 -0.75 2.07
CA GLY A 79 4.56 -0.03 1.48
C GLY A 79 4.65 0.04 -0.03
N VAL A 80 3.51 -0.06 -0.70
CA VAL A 80 3.35 0.18 -2.15
C VAL A 80 2.28 1.23 -2.34
N ASP A 81 2.54 2.23 -3.17
CA ASP A 81 1.53 3.23 -3.58
C ASP A 81 1.80 3.72 -5.00
N GLY A 82 0.73 4.03 -5.72
CA GLY A 82 0.81 4.57 -7.08
C GLY A 82 1.12 6.07 -7.13
N SER A 83 1.01 6.78 -6.00
CA SER A 83 1.23 8.23 -5.92
C SER A 83 2.63 8.56 -5.40
N ARG A 84 3.42 9.19 -6.25
CA ARG A 84 4.75 9.72 -5.87
C ARG A 84 4.65 10.76 -4.74
N GLU A 85 3.60 11.57 -4.75
CA GLU A 85 3.39 12.62 -3.74
C GLU A 85 3.08 12.01 -2.37
N MET A 86 2.20 10.99 -2.31
CA MET A 86 1.91 10.25 -1.10
C MET A 86 3.17 9.60 -0.53
N LEU A 87 3.94 8.91 -1.38
CA LEU A 87 5.19 8.28 -0.96
C LEU A 87 6.25 9.27 -0.50
N ARG A 88 6.27 10.49 -1.04
CA ARG A 88 7.18 11.55 -0.54
C ARG A 88 6.88 11.90 0.92
N ILE A 89 5.60 11.98 1.29
CA ILE A 89 5.18 12.21 2.67
C ILE A 89 5.49 10.98 3.53
N ALA A 90 5.15 9.78 3.04
CA ALA A 90 5.42 8.53 3.73
C ALA A 90 6.92 8.33 4.04
N ARG A 91 7.84 8.66 3.13
CA ARG A 91 9.29 8.55 3.35
C ARG A 91 9.78 9.42 4.50
N ARG A 92 9.19 10.60 4.69
CA ARG A 92 9.52 11.47 5.83
C ARG A 92 9.04 10.89 7.16
N ARG A 93 7.86 10.26 7.16
CA ARG A 93 7.26 9.61 8.34
C ARG A 93 7.94 8.29 8.70
N LEU A 94 8.41 7.55 7.72
CA LEU A 94 8.82 6.16 7.83
C LEU A 94 10.29 5.95 7.43
N PRO A 95 11.25 6.62 8.09
CA PRO A 95 12.66 6.40 7.77
C PRO A 95 12.99 4.90 7.96
N GLY A 96 13.67 4.32 6.95
CA GLY A 96 14.09 2.92 6.96
C GLY A 96 13.01 1.90 6.52
N VAL A 97 11.76 2.30 6.28
CA VAL A 97 10.74 1.41 5.70
C VAL A 97 10.85 1.44 4.17
N PRO A 98 10.98 0.29 3.50
CA PRO A 98 10.94 0.23 2.05
C PRO A 98 9.58 0.69 1.52
N LEU A 99 9.60 1.69 0.61
CA LEU A 99 8.42 2.24 -0.04
C LEU A 99 8.60 2.20 -1.55
N VAL A 100 7.67 1.55 -2.25
CA VAL A 100 7.75 1.26 -3.69
C VAL A 100 6.66 2.03 -4.42
N LEU A 101 7.07 2.79 -5.44
CA LEU A 101 6.14 3.44 -6.36
C LEU A 101 5.70 2.43 -7.41
N ALA A 102 4.48 1.94 -7.30
CA ALA A 102 3.92 0.99 -8.24
C ALA A 102 2.39 0.91 -8.11
N ASP A 103 1.75 0.43 -9.16
CA ASP A 103 0.32 0.19 -9.19
C ASP A 103 -0.06 -1.11 -8.46
N MET A 104 -1.24 -1.12 -7.81
CA MET A 104 -1.69 -2.24 -6.98
C MET A 104 -1.94 -3.54 -7.77
N HIS A 105 -2.25 -3.47 -9.04
CA HIS A 105 -2.47 -4.66 -9.86
C HIS A 105 -1.24 -5.14 -10.64
N THR A 106 -0.17 -4.33 -10.70
CA THR A 106 1.01 -4.65 -11.51
C THR A 106 2.33 -4.73 -10.74
N PHE A 107 2.38 -4.31 -9.46
CA PHE A 107 3.63 -4.33 -8.70
C PHE A 107 4.25 -5.73 -8.67
N ARG A 108 5.58 -5.77 -8.57
CA ARG A 108 6.37 -7.01 -8.46
C ARG A 108 7.46 -6.82 -7.42
N LEU A 109 7.35 -7.57 -6.31
CA LEU A 109 8.37 -7.61 -5.27
C LEU A 109 9.01 -8.99 -5.25
N LYS A 110 10.33 -9.06 -5.04
CA LYS A 110 11.09 -10.32 -4.98
C LYS A 110 10.98 -11.02 -3.61
N ARG A 111 9.88 -10.80 -2.90
CA ARG A 111 9.63 -11.41 -1.58
C ARG A 111 8.14 -11.63 -1.37
N ARG A 112 7.82 -12.50 -0.42
CA ARG A 112 6.46 -12.76 0.03
C ARG A 112 6.25 -12.25 1.44
N PHE A 113 4.98 -12.13 1.83
CA PHE A 113 4.55 -11.56 3.08
C PHE A 113 3.57 -12.48 3.79
N ASP A 114 3.47 -12.36 5.10
CA ASP A 114 2.48 -13.09 5.89
C ASP A 114 1.13 -12.40 5.86
N VAL A 115 1.14 -11.06 5.72
CA VAL A 115 -0.06 -10.25 5.58
C VAL A 115 0.10 -9.28 4.41
N VAL A 116 -0.95 -9.15 3.60
CA VAL A 116 -1.13 -8.09 2.61
C VAL A 116 -2.36 -7.30 3.00
N SER A 117 -2.23 -6.01 3.27
CA SER A 117 -3.35 -5.11 3.53
C SER A 117 -3.58 -4.15 2.35
N CYS A 118 -4.86 -3.83 2.08
CA CYS A 118 -5.28 -2.77 1.17
C CYS A 118 -6.49 -2.10 1.82
N LEU A 119 -6.29 -0.91 2.36
CA LEU A 119 -7.19 -0.30 3.33
C LEU A 119 -7.81 0.99 2.79
N PHE A 120 -8.79 1.50 3.53
CA PHE A 120 -9.40 2.79 3.30
C PHE A 120 -10.01 2.93 1.91
N SER A 121 -10.76 1.91 1.50
CA SER A 121 -11.47 1.84 0.22
C SER A 121 -10.59 2.02 -1.03
N ALA A 122 -9.28 1.81 -0.90
CA ALA A 122 -8.37 1.96 -2.04
C ALA A 122 -8.70 1.00 -3.19
N ILE A 123 -9.25 -0.17 -2.87
CA ILE A 123 -9.71 -1.15 -3.86
C ILE A 123 -10.84 -0.60 -4.75
N GLY A 124 -11.60 0.37 -4.27
CA GLY A 124 -12.68 1.04 -5.01
C GLY A 124 -12.21 1.92 -6.17
N HIS A 125 -10.92 2.19 -6.28
CA HIS A 125 -10.35 2.89 -7.44
C HIS A 125 -10.20 2.00 -8.68
N LEU A 126 -10.33 0.68 -8.53
CA LEU A 126 -10.30 -0.26 -9.65
C LEU A 126 -11.60 -0.12 -10.47
N ARG A 127 -11.46 -0.05 -11.79
CA ARG A 127 -12.56 0.31 -12.69
C ARG A 127 -13.29 -0.88 -13.28
N THR A 128 -12.59 -1.99 -13.43
CA THR A 128 -13.13 -3.17 -14.08
C THR A 128 -13.04 -4.39 -13.18
N LYS A 129 -13.89 -5.40 -13.45
CA LYS A 129 -13.81 -6.70 -12.79
C LYS A 129 -12.46 -7.38 -13.03
N GLU A 130 -11.86 -7.14 -14.20
CA GLU A 130 -10.54 -7.68 -14.54
C GLU A 130 -9.44 -7.03 -13.68
N ASP A 131 -9.50 -5.72 -13.44
CA ASP A 131 -8.56 -5.04 -12.55
C ASP A 131 -8.65 -5.61 -11.12
N VAL A 132 -9.86 -5.83 -10.62
CA VAL A 132 -10.08 -6.45 -9.31
C VAL A 132 -9.47 -7.85 -9.28
N ARG A 133 -9.77 -8.69 -10.28
CA ARG A 133 -9.25 -10.06 -10.39
C ARG A 133 -7.72 -10.07 -10.43
N THR A 134 -7.13 -9.20 -11.24
CA THR A 134 -5.67 -9.10 -11.38
C THR A 134 -5.01 -8.62 -10.10
N THR A 135 -5.64 -7.66 -9.39
CA THR A 135 -5.17 -7.17 -8.10
C THR A 135 -5.16 -8.27 -7.04
N PHE A 136 -6.26 -9.01 -6.89
CA PHE A 136 -6.30 -10.12 -5.93
C PHE A 136 -5.33 -11.25 -6.28
N ALA A 137 -5.16 -11.57 -7.57
CA ALA A 137 -4.16 -12.52 -8.02
C ALA A 137 -2.73 -12.03 -7.68
N ASN A 138 -2.49 -10.72 -7.79
CA ASN A 138 -1.23 -10.11 -7.41
C ASN A 138 -0.98 -10.19 -5.89
N PHE A 139 -1.99 -9.92 -5.06
CA PHE A 139 -1.89 -10.09 -3.61
C PHE A 139 -1.56 -11.55 -3.24
N ALA A 140 -2.30 -12.51 -3.81
CA ALA A 140 -2.07 -13.93 -3.58
C ALA A 140 -0.64 -14.37 -3.94
N ARG A 141 -0.08 -13.85 -5.05
CA ARG A 141 1.30 -14.12 -5.46
C ARG A 141 2.33 -13.64 -4.44
N HIS A 142 2.03 -12.58 -3.72
CA HIS A 142 2.92 -11.99 -2.71
C HIS A 142 2.68 -12.51 -1.30
N LEU A 143 1.71 -13.42 -1.10
CA LEU A 143 1.48 -14.07 0.19
C LEU A 143 2.32 -15.33 0.35
N ASN A 144 2.83 -15.53 1.55
CA ASN A 144 3.36 -16.82 1.99
C ASN A 144 2.21 -17.84 2.08
N PRO A 145 2.48 -19.16 1.97
CA PRO A 145 1.48 -20.18 2.27
C PRO A 145 0.88 -19.97 3.67
N GLY A 146 -0.44 -19.92 3.76
CA GLY A 146 -1.17 -19.60 5.00
C GLY A 146 -1.17 -18.12 5.37
N GLY A 147 -0.70 -17.24 4.50
CA GLY A 147 -0.78 -15.79 4.67
C GLY A 147 -2.20 -15.24 4.47
N VAL A 148 -2.43 -14.01 4.91
CA VAL A 148 -3.75 -13.37 4.96
C VAL A 148 -3.76 -12.09 4.13
N ALA A 149 -4.78 -11.92 3.28
CA ALA A 149 -5.10 -10.64 2.67
C ALA A 149 -6.24 -9.96 3.47
N ILE A 150 -6.02 -8.72 3.89
CA ILE A 150 -7.02 -7.88 4.57
C ILE A 150 -7.35 -6.72 3.64
N VAL A 151 -8.58 -6.70 3.15
CA VAL A 151 -9.05 -5.68 2.22
C VAL A 151 -10.28 -4.98 2.80
N GLU A 152 -10.21 -3.66 2.86
CA GLU A 152 -11.34 -2.80 3.22
C GLU A 152 -11.93 -2.24 1.92
N PRO A 153 -13.18 -2.62 1.55
CA PRO A 153 -13.85 -2.18 0.33
C PRO A 153 -14.32 -0.73 0.37
#